data_ff62644ceb54784136666f949b5b31b6
#
_entry.id   ff62644ceb54784136666f949b5b31b6
#
_cell.length_a   1.000
_cell.length_b   1.000
_cell.length_c   1.000
_cell.angle_alpha   90.00
_cell.angle_beta   90.00
_cell.angle_gamma   90.00
#
_symmetry.space_group_name_H-M   'P 1'
#
loop_
_entity.id
_entity.type
_entity.pdbx_description
1 polymer ?
#
loop_
_entity_poly.entity_id
_entity_poly.type
_entity_poly.pdbx_seq_one_letter_code
_entity_poly.pdbx_strand_id
1 'polypeptide(L)'
;MTVYFNGAFMQKADVSISPDDRGFVFGDGVYEVVRAEDGALFRLDAHRRRLARSLEAIRLHDRVDTEALWDAEAPPPGAALTTGAAP
;
A
#
# COMPACT_ATOMS: atom_id res chain seq x y z
N MET A 1 8.39 -11.24 -8.79
CA MET A 1 7.38 -10.19 -8.75
C MET A 1 7.90 -9.04 -7.90
N THR A 2 7.91 -7.84 -8.42
CA THR A 2 8.36 -6.65 -7.69
C THR A 2 7.20 -6.04 -6.92
N VAL A 3 7.43 -5.72 -5.66
CA VAL A 3 6.46 -5.05 -4.80
C VAL A 3 7.09 -3.81 -4.17
N TYR A 4 6.24 -2.88 -3.74
CA TYR A 4 6.64 -1.73 -2.94
C TYR A 4 6.23 -2.01 -1.49
N PHE A 5 7.21 -2.13 -0.61
CA PHE A 5 6.99 -2.54 0.77
C PHE A 5 7.79 -1.66 1.71
N ASN A 6 7.11 -1.02 2.65
CA ASN A 6 7.72 -0.14 3.65
C ASN A 6 8.69 0.88 3.06
N GLY A 7 8.29 1.52 1.97
CA GLY A 7 9.08 2.59 1.36
C GLY A 7 10.13 2.15 0.36
N ALA A 8 10.18 0.89 -0.01
CA ALA A 8 11.18 0.39 -0.95
C ALA A 8 10.61 -0.64 -1.92
N PHE A 9 11.08 -0.62 -3.16
CA PHE A 9 10.79 -1.70 -4.11
C PHE A 9 11.69 -2.89 -3.81
N MET A 10 11.11 -4.07 -3.82
CA MET A 10 11.85 -5.31 -3.59
C MET A 10 11.15 -6.49 -4.26
N GLN A 11 11.81 -7.64 -4.31
CA GLN A 11 11.16 -8.85 -4.75
C GLN A 11 10.20 -9.36 -3.70
N LYS A 12 9.07 -9.88 -4.13
CA LYS A 12 8.05 -10.40 -3.20
C LYS A 12 8.63 -11.43 -2.22
N ALA A 13 9.55 -12.26 -2.69
CA ALA A 13 10.18 -13.30 -1.86
C ALA A 13 11.03 -12.72 -0.72
N ASP A 14 11.45 -11.46 -0.84
CA ASP A 14 12.29 -10.80 0.18
C ASP A 14 11.47 -10.05 1.22
N VAL A 15 10.15 -9.99 1.07
CA VAL A 15 9.27 -9.34 2.04
C VAL A 15 9.15 -10.19 3.29
N SER A 16 9.35 -9.58 4.44
CA SER A 16 9.12 -10.24 5.72
C SER A 16 8.31 -9.34 6.64
N ILE A 17 7.40 -9.95 7.39
CA ILE A 17 6.51 -9.26 8.32
C ILE A 17 6.69 -9.90 9.69
N SER A 18 6.85 -9.06 10.71
CA SER A 18 6.96 -9.56 12.08
C SER A 18 5.70 -10.33 12.48
N PRO A 19 5.81 -11.45 13.18
CA PRO A 19 4.64 -12.14 13.73
C PRO A 19 3.89 -11.30 14.77
N ASP A 20 4.50 -10.25 15.29
CA ASP A 20 3.86 -9.32 16.23
C ASP A 20 3.20 -8.14 15.55
N ASP A 21 3.22 -8.07 14.21
CA ASP A 21 2.55 -7.00 13.47
C ASP A 21 1.05 -7.01 13.76
N ARG A 22 0.47 -5.83 13.99
CA ARG A 22 -0.96 -5.73 14.32
C ARG A 22 -1.86 -6.25 13.20
N GLY A 23 -1.45 -6.09 11.95
CA GLY A 23 -2.20 -6.64 10.81
C GLY A 23 -2.30 -8.16 10.88
N PHE A 24 -1.24 -8.81 11.36
CA PHE A 24 -1.23 -10.27 11.54
C PHE A 24 -1.98 -10.71 12.79
N VAL A 25 -1.76 -10.01 13.92
CA VAL A 25 -2.32 -10.42 15.23
C VAL A 25 -3.79 -10.05 15.37
N PHE A 26 -4.17 -8.84 14.92
CA PHE A 26 -5.51 -8.29 15.13
C PHE A 26 -6.31 -8.10 13.84
N GLY A 27 -5.71 -8.35 12.69
CA GLY A 27 -6.36 -8.10 11.41
C GLY A 27 -6.51 -6.62 11.07
N ASP A 28 -5.80 -5.72 11.76
CA ASP A 28 -5.83 -4.30 11.46
C ASP A 28 -5.22 -4.03 10.09
N GLY A 29 -6.00 -3.51 9.18
CA GLY A 29 -5.49 -3.21 7.85
C GLY A 29 -6.55 -2.59 6.96
N VAL A 30 -6.09 -1.95 5.91
CA VAL A 30 -6.93 -1.42 4.84
C VAL A 30 -6.28 -1.77 3.52
N TYR A 31 -7.07 -1.79 2.45
CA TYR A 31 -6.52 -2.01 1.12
C TYR A 31 -7.24 -1.16 0.09
N GLU A 32 -6.56 -0.92 -1.03
CA GLU A 32 -7.12 -0.34 -2.24
C GLU A 32 -6.62 -1.11 -3.45
N VAL A 33 -7.47 -1.23 -4.45
CA VAL A 33 -7.11 -1.82 -5.73
C VAL A 33 -7.40 -0.79 -6.80
N VAL A 34 -6.39 -0.43 -7.58
CA VAL A 34 -6.50 0.55 -8.64
C VAL A 34 -6.27 -0.14 -9.97
N ARG A 35 -7.23 -0.02 -10.88
CA ARG A 35 -7.11 -0.60 -12.21
C ARG A 35 -6.21 0.27 -13.08
N ALA A 36 -5.29 -0.36 -13.80
CA ALA A 36 -4.46 0.30 -14.78
C ALA A 36 -4.97 -0.05 -16.19
N GLU A 37 -5.17 0.97 -17.02
CA GLU A 37 -5.56 0.82 -18.41
C GLU A 37 -4.62 1.66 -19.27
N ASP A 38 -4.03 1.06 -20.30
CA ASP A 38 -3.12 1.72 -21.22
C ASP A 38 -2.03 2.55 -20.52
N GLY A 39 -1.50 2.00 -19.40
CA GLY A 39 -0.47 2.67 -18.62
C GLY A 39 -0.97 3.75 -17.67
N ALA A 40 -2.27 4.00 -17.61
CA ALA A 40 -2.86 5.00 -16.73
C ALA A 40 -3.65 4.33 -15.58
N LEU A 41 -3.58 4.92 -14.39
CA LEU A 41 -4.34 4.45 -13.24
C LEU A 41 -5.75 5.05 -13.26
N PHE A 42 -6.75 4.20 -13.19
CA PHE A 42 -8.15 4.59 -13.30
C PHE A 42 -8.68 5.14 -11.98
N ARG A 43 -9.23 6.36 -12.00
CA ARG A 43 -9.84 7.05 -10.84
C ARG A 43 -8.91 7.12 -9.63
N LEU A 44 -7.65 7.43 -9.86
CA LEU A 44 -6.65 7.47 -8.81
C LEU A 44 -7.04 8.39 -7.65
N ASP A 45 -7.59 9.58 -7.95
CA ASP A 45 -7.97 10.54 -6.90
C ASP A 45 -9.04 9.99 -5.95
N ALA A 46 -10.02 9.26 -6.48
CA ALA A 46 -11.06 8.64 -5.67
C ALA A 46 -10.46 7.56 -4.75
N HIS A 47 -9.53 6.78 -5.26
CA HIS A 47 -8.83 5.76 -4.47
C HIS A 47 -7.95 6.38 -3.39
N ARG A 48 -7.26 7.48 -3.71
CA ARG A 48 -6.45 8.21 -2.73
C ARG A 48 -7.30 8.70 -1.56
N ARG A 49 -8.44 9.33 -1.87
CA ARG A 49 -9.35 9.83 -0.83
C ARG A 49 -9.92 8.70 0.03
N ARG A 50 -10.29 7.59 -0.59
CA ARG A 50 -10.84 6.45 0.13
C ARG A 50 -9.81 5.79 1.03
N LEU A 51 -8.57 5.65 0.55
CA LEU A 51 -7.48 5.14 1.37
C LEU A 51 -7.23 6.02 2.59
N ALA A 52 -7.20 7.33 2.39
CA ALA A 52 -7.01 8.28 3.48
C ALA A 52 -8.10 8.15 4.55
N ARG A 53 -9.37 8.04 4.14
CA ARG A 53 -10.49 7.83 5.07
C ARG A 53 -10.39 6.50 5.79
N SER A 54 -10.00 5.44 5.09
CA SER A 54 -9.86 4.12 5.69
C SER A 54 -8.76 4.09 6.74
N LEU A 55 -7.61 4.73 6.45
CA LEU A 55 -6.50 4.82 7.39
C LEU A 55 -6.89 5.64 8.63
N GLU A 56 -7.63 6.74 8.45
CA GLU A 56 -8.10 7.54 9.56
C GLU A 56 -9.05 6.74 10.45
N ALA A 57 -9.95 5.94 9.84
CA ALA A 57 -10.92 5.14 10.57
C ALA A 57 -10.26 4.12 11.51
N ILE A 58 -9.10 3.58 11.15
CA ILE A 58 -8.36 2.64 11.98
C ILE A 58 -7.16 3.29 12.68
N ARG A 59 -7.05 4.62 12.62
CA ARG A 59 -6.02 5.42 13.31
C ARG A 59 -4.59 5.10 12.87
N LEU A 60 -4.41 4.81 11.58
CA LEU A 60 -3.08 4.60 10.98
C LEU A 60 -2.67 5.73 10.06
N HIS A 61 -3.45 6.81 9.94
CA HIS A 61 -3.21 7.89 8.99
C HIS A 61 -1.89 8.65 9.24
N ASP A 62 -1.42 8.68 10.48
CA ASP A 62 -0.16 9.32 10.85
C ASP A 62 1.05 8.37 10.81
N ARG A 63 0.83 7.10 10.50
CA ARG A 63 1.86 6.08 10.44
C ARG A 63 2.20 5.62 9.04
N VAL A 64 1.41 6.04 8.06
CA VAL A 64 1.60 5.67 6.66
C VAL A 64 1.83 6.93 5.86
N ASP A 65 2.98 7.03 5.20
CA ASP A 65 3.27 8.12 4.28
C ASP A 65 2.58 7.84 2.94
N THR A 66 1.32 8.28 2.83
CA THR A 66 0.54 8.06 1.61
C THR A 66 1.07 8.86 0.43
N GLU A 67 1.68 10.03 0.66
CA GLU A 67 2.28 10.80 -0.43
C GLU A 67 3.44 10.05 -1.06
N ALA A 68 4.32 9.48 -0.24
CA ALA A 68 5.41 8.65 -0.75
C ALA A 68 4.89 7.42 -1.51
N LEU A 69 3.79 6.83 -1.04
CA LEU A 69 3.17 5.68 -1.70
C LEU A 69 2.66 6.05 -3.09
N TRP A 70 1.94 7.17 -3.21
CA TRP A 70 1.39 7.61 -4.50
C TRP A 70 2.45 8.18 -5.43
N ASP A 71 3.51 8.78 -4.87
CA ASP A 71 4.64 9.30 -5.64
C ASP A 71 5.53 8.19 -6.19
N ALA A 72 5.45 6.99 -5.62
CA ALA A 72 6.07 5.84 -6.25
C ALA A 72 5.42 5.68 -7.63
N GLU A 73 6.21 5.80 -8.69
CA GLU A 73 5.70 5.69 -10.06
C GLU A 73 4.92 4.39 -10.22
N ALA A 74 3.93 4.42 -11.13
CA ALA A 74 3.16 3.23 -11.43
C ALA A 74 4.12 2.06 -11.67
N PRO A 75 3.98 0.96 -10.92
CA PRO A 75 4.93 -0.14 -11.05
C PRO A 75 4.87 -0.75 -12.44
N PRO A 76 5.97 -1.35 -12.92
CA PRO A 76 5.96 -2.03 -14.20
C PRO A 76 4.93 -3.16 -14.21
N PRO A 77 4.48 -3.64 -15.39
CA PRO A 77 3.53 -4.75 -15.48
C PRO A 77 3.98 -5.94 -14.62
N GLY A 78 3.06 -6.48 -13.84
CA GLY A 78 3.35 -7.59 -12.95
C GLY A 78 3.81 -7.19 -11.55
N ALA A 79 3.91 -5.90 -11.26
CA ALA A 79 4.22 -5.41 -9.92
C ALA A 79 2.94 -5.03 -9.17
N ALA A 80 3.01 -5.04 -7.85
CA ALA A 80 1.90 -4.62 -6.99
C ALA A 80 2.40 -3.63 -5.95
N LEU A 81 1.55 -2.68 -5.60
CA LEU A 81 1.81 -1.78 -4.48
C LEU A 81 1.26 -2.41 -3.21
N THR A 82 2.14 -2.66 -2.26
CA THR A 82 1.77 -3.19 -0.96
C THR A 82 2.46 -2.37 0.11
N THR A 83 1.68 -1.84 1.04
CA THR A 83 2.25 -1.18 2.20
C THR A 83 1.81 -1.95 3.44
N GLY A 84 2.81 -2.44 4.18
CA GLY A 84 2.56 -3.07 5.46
C GLY A 84 2.34 -2.04 6.54
N ALA A 85 1.43 -2.30 7.47
CA ALA A 85 1.31 -1.48 8.64
C ALA A 85 2.55 -1.69 9.50
N ALA A 86 3.34 -0.64 9.71
CA ALA A 86 4.47 -0.72 10.62
C ALA A 86 3.94 -0.86 12.06
N PRO A 87 4.50 -1.75 12.84
CA PRO A 87 4.12 -1.85 14.24
C PRO A 87 4.47 -0.59 15.01
#